data_f98d799ac7b7b98842eba4ffba493b3f
#
_entry.id   f98d799ac7b7b98842eba4ffba493b3f
#
_cell.length_a   1.000
_cell.length_b   1.000
_cell.length_c   1.000
_cell.angle_alpha   90.00
_cell.angle_beta   90.00
_cell.angle_gamma   90.00
#
_symmetry.space_group_name_H-M   'P 1'
#
loop_
_entity.id
_entity.type
_entity.pdbx_description
1 polymer ?
#
loop_
_entity_poly.entity_id
_entity_poly.type
_entity_poly.pdbx_seq_one_letter_code
_entity_poly.pdbx_strand_id
1 'polypeptide(L)'
;MTHADGDHDHILPRNIFPTKISGNLITVPTHKSCNNGFSEYDEIFRNYLTSCCYDKEKAKEVHQTKVRKSFDGPIGNKKRQFFLSKVRDEIMTDDGELIKGPLVLIEKDDPSIVPQLERIIKGLYYHKLKKPLPSSALLEIYFKDIHDFNKIDFNPQWKEVEKDVFRYFLHTQQGDDVKGISGLVFYEKIFCLGFFGL
;
A
#
# COMPACT_ATOMS: atom_id res chain seq x y z
N MET A 1 -21.99 -10.08 -12.98
CA MET A 1 -21.26 -9.88 -11.69
C MET A 1 -21.72 -10.96 -10.75
N THR A 2 -20.87 -11.88 -10.40
CA THR A 2 -21.14 -12.87 -9.34
C THR A 2 -21.23 -12.11 -8.01
N HIS A 3 -22.29 -12.37 -7.23
CA HIS A 3 -22.43 -11.77 -5.91
C HIS A 3 -21.26 -12.23 -5.04
N ALA A 4 -20.69 -11.31 -4.25
CA ALA A 4 -19.72 -11.67 -3.22
C ALA A 4 -20.33 -12.70 -2.27
N ASP A 5 -19.55 -13.68 -1.81
CA ASP A 5 -20.00 -14.79 -0.95
C ASP A 5 -20.39 -14.33 0.48
N GLY A 6 -20.63 -13.03 0.67
CA GLY A 6 -20.96 -12.44 1.96
C GLY A 6 -19.75 -12.23 2.89
N ASP A 7 -18.54 -12.47 2.39
CA ASP A 7 -17.30 -12.16 3.11
C ASP A 7 -16.95 -10.67 2.96
N HIS A 8 -16.15 -10.15 3.89
CA HIS A 8 -15.67 -8.78 3.89
C HIS A 8 -14.17 -8.78 4.02
N ASP A 9 -13.51 -8.06 3.12
CA ASP A 9 -12.07 -7.86 3.18
C ASP A 9 -11.75 -6.44 3.63
N HIS A 10 -10.68 -6.31 4.40
CA HIS A 10 -10.12 -5.01 4.72
C HIS A 10 -9.45 -4.43 3.47
N ILE A 11 -9.81 -3.20 3.10
CA ILE A 11 -9.15 -2.48 1.99
C ILE A 11 -7.63 -2.45 2.19
N LEU A 12 -7.22 -2.27 3.44
CA LEU A 12 -5.81 -2.33 3.86
C LEU A 12 -5.56 -3.62 4.62
N PRO A 13 -4.46 -4.31 4.33
CA PRO A 13 -4.06 -5.47 5.10
C PRO A 13 -3.97 -5.15 6.59
N ARG A 14 -4.74 -5.86 7.42
CA ARG A 14 -4.74 -5.63 8.87
C ARG A 14 -3.37 -5.79 9.51
N ASN A 15 -2.50 -6.53 8.86
CA ASN A 15 -1.16 -6.82 9.37
C ASN A 15 -0.19 -5.64 9.29
N ILE A 16 -0.49 -4.57 8.51
CA ILE A 16 0.33 -3.34 8.48
C ILE A 16 0.09 -2.43 9.69
N PHE A 17 -0.97 -2.67 10.46
CA PHE A 17 -1.30 -1.85 11.63
C PHE A 17 -0.65 -2.40 12.90
N PRO A 18 -0.38 -1.57 13.91
CA PRO A 18 -0.03 -2.01 15.25
C PRO A 18 -1.06 -2.99 15.84
N THR A 19 -0.71 -3.61 16.97
CA THR A 19 -1.63 -4.56 17.62
C THR A 19 -2.91 -3.89 18.11
N LYS A 20 -2.80 -2.65 18.56
CA LYS A 20 -3.95 -1.81 18.95
C LYS A 20 -4.22 -0.79 17.85
N ILE A 21 -5.42 -0.82 17.30
CA ILE A 21 -5.90 0.12 16.30
C ILE A 21 -6.94 1.01 16.97
N SER A 22 -6.85 2.31 16.79
CA SER A 22 -7.77 3.28 17.41
C SER A 22 -9.08 3.44 16.64
N GLY A 23 -9.08 3.11 15.35
CA GLY A 23 -10.21 3.29 14.44
C GLY A 23 -10.78 1.98 13.86
N ASN A 24 -11.86 2.12 13.12
CA ASN A 24 -12.44 1.03 12.35
C ASN A 24 -11.79 0.97 10.97
N LEU A 25 -11.20 -0.17 10.62
CA LEU A 25 -10.68 -0.41 9.28
C LEU A 25 -11.82 -0.44 8.26
N ILE A 26 -11.58 0.15 7.11
CA ILE A 26 -12.53 0.15 6.00
C ILE A 26 -12.59 -1.25 5.40
N THR A 27 -13.80 -1.79 5.23
CA THR A 27 -14.04 -3.09 4.61
C THR A 27 -14.91 -2.96 3.37
N VAL A 28 -14.76 -3.91 2.45
CA VAL A 28 -15.58 -4.04 1.24
C VAL A 28 -16.01 -5.48 1.05
N PRO A 29 -17.17 -5.73 0.42
CA PRO A 29 -17.58 -7.08 0.04
C PRO A 29 -16.55 -7.73 -0.90
N THR A 30 -16.22 -8.98 -0.66
CA THR A 30 -15.25 -9.73 -1.46
C THR A 30 -15.66 -11.20 -1.59
N HIS A 31 -15.05 -11.92 -2.55
CA HIS A 31 -15.13 -13.36 -2.60
C HIS A 31 -14.09 -13.96 -1.65
N LYS A 32 -14.45 -15.01 -0.94
CA LYS A 32 -13.55 -15.69 -0.01
C LYS A 32 -12.26 -16.18 -0.67
N SER A 33 -12.36 -16.66 -1.91
CA SER A 33 -11.19 -17.08 -2.70
C SER A 33 -10.24 -15.93 -3.00
N CYS A 34 -10.78 -14.74 -3.32
CA CYS A 34 -9.98 -13.55 -3.56
C CYS A 34 -9.27 -13.10 -2.28
N ASN A 35 -10.00 -13.06 -1.16
CA ASN A 35 -9.45 -12.67 0.13
C ASN A 35 -8.28 -13.57 0.55
N ASN A 36 -8.47 -14.89 0.48
CA ASN A 36 -7.43 -15.86 0.86
C ASN A 36 -6.20 -15.83 -0.07
N GLY A 37 -6.36 -15.46 -1.34
CA GLY A 37 -5.26 -15.40 -2.32
C GLY A 37 -4.24 -14.28 -2.04
N PHE A 38 -4.57 -13.29 -1.21
CA PHE A 38 -3.71 -12.15 -0.96
C PHE A 38 -2.82 -12.25 0.29
N SER A 39 -2.98 -13.28 1.11
CA SER A 39 -2.30 -13.35 2.42
C SER A 39 -0.76 -13.29 2.35
N GLU A 40 -0.15 -13.91 1.35
CA GLU A 40 1.31 -13.86 1.14
C GLU A 40 1.77 -12.48 0.68
N TYR A 41 1.04 -11.87 -0.25
CA TYR A 41 1.31 -10.50 -0.72
C TYR A 41 1.12 -9.48 0.39
N ASP A 42 0.12 -9.63 1.25
CA ASP A 42 -0.10 -8.79 2.43
C ASP A 42 1.09 -8.84 3.39
N GLU A 43 1.72 -10.01 3.55
CA GLU A 43 2.91 -10.17 4.38
C GLU A 43 4.13 -9.46 3.77
N ILE A 44 4.37 -9.66 2.47
CA ILE A 44 5.47 -9.02 1.75
C ILE A 44 5.29 -7.50 1.78
N PHE A 45 4.10 -7.01 1.46
CA PHE A 45 3.76 -5.59 1.48
C PHE A 45 4.02 -4.96 2.86
N ARG A 46 3.56 -5.60 3.94
CA ARG A 46 3.88 -5.18 5.31
C ARG A 46 5.38 -5.09 5.54
N ASN A 47 6.12 -6.12 5.15
CA ASN A 47 7.56 -6.18 5.39
C ASN A 47 8.30 -5.04 4.68
N TYR A 48 7.93 -4.73 3.44
CA TYR A 48 8.47 -3.59 2.70
C TYR A 48 8.12 -2.25 3.39
N LEU A 49 6.85 -1.99 3.63
CA LEU A 49 6.41 -0.73 4.23
C LEU A 49 7.10 -0.45 5.57
N THR A 50 7.11 -1.44 6.47
CA THR A 50 7.65 -1.25 7.81
C THR A 50 9.16 -1.14 7.82
N SER A 51 9.85 -1.75 6.86
CA SER A 51 11.31 -1.62 6.75
C SER A 51 11.71 -0.27 6.18
N CYS A 52 11.03 0.19 5.13
CA CYS A 52 11.26 1.53 4.57
C CYS A 52 10.93 2.65 5.58
N CYS A 53 10.01 2.40 6.50
CA CYS A 53 9.55 3.35 7.49
C CYS A 53 10.01 3.02 8.92
N TYR A 54 11.10 2.28 9.08
CA TYR A 54 11.56 1.80 10.40
C TYR A 54 11.93 2.93 11.38
N ASP A 55 12.19 4.13 10.87
CA ASP A 55 12.37 5.36 11.64
C ASP A 55 11.07 5.87 12.29
N LYS A 56 9.91 5.40 11.84
CA LYS A 56 8.60 5.75 12.41
C LYS A 56 8.19 4.77 13.50
N GLU A 57 7.72 5.29 14.62
CA GLU A 57 7.43 4.49 15.83
C GLU A 57 6.46 3.34 15.56
N LYS A 58 5.33 3.61 14.90
CA LYS A 58 4.32 2.58 14.59
C LYS A 58 4.81 1.54 13.59
N ALA A 59 5.59 1.92 12.58
CA ALA A 59 6.22 0.98 11.67
C ALA A 59 7.23 0.08 12.40
N LYS A 60 8.03 0.66 13.30
CA LYS A 60 8.97 -0.06 14.15
C LYS A 60 8.27 -1.07 15.06
N GLU A 61 7.15 -0.70 15.69
CA GLU A 61 6.32 -1.63 16.48
C GLU A 61 5.87 -2.83 15.64
N VAL A 62 5.29 -2.59 14.48
CA VAL A 62 4.82 -3.66 13.59
C VAL A 62 5.99 -4.53 13.12
N HIS A 63 7.12 -3.93 12.77
CA HIS A 63 8.31 -4.66 12.36
C HIS A 63 8.81 -5.57 13.49
N GLN A 64 8.94 -5.07 14.72
CA GLN A 64 9.42 -5.84 15.84
C GLN A 64 8.47 -6.96 16.28
N THR A 65 7.16 -6.72 16.21
CA THR A 65 6.16 -7.67 16.71
C THR A 65 5.68 -8.68 15.67
N LYS A 66 5.64 -8.30 14.38
CA LYS A 66 5.07 -9.13 13.30
C LYS A 66 6.12 -9.59 12.28
N VAL A 67 6.98 -8.66 11.78
CA VAL A 67 7.96 -9.01 10.74
C VAL A 67 9.03 -9.95 11.29
N ARG A 68 9.59 -9.65 12.46
CA ARG A 68 10.60 -10.52 13.07
C ARG A 68 10.09 -11.96 13.25
N LYS A 69 8.86 -12.11 13.74
CA LYS A 69 8.22 -13.43 13.87
C LYS A 69 8.01 -14.15 12.55
N SER A 70 7.73 -13.42 11.47
CA SER A 70 7.52 -14.02 10.15
C SER A 70 8.82 -14.55 9.52
N PHE A 71 9.97 -14.14 10.06
CA PHE A 71 11.29 -14.61 9.63
C PHE A 71 11.82 -15.78 10.47
N ASP A 72 11.06 -16.25 11.45
CA ASP A 72 11.46 -17.39 12.28
C ASP A 72 11.22 -18.73 11.55
N GLY A 73 12.09 -19.70 11.82
CA GLY A 73 12.02 -21.04 11.26
C GLY A 73 12.47 -21.16 9.80
N PRO A 74 12.45 -22.37 9.22
CA PRO A 74 13.00 -22.64 7.89
C PRO A 74 12.32 -21.86 6.75
N ILE A 75 11.00 -21.72 6.80
CA ILE A 75 10.23 -20.94 5.81
C ILE A 75 10.52 -19.44 6.00
N GLY A 76 10.55 -18.97 7.23
CA GLY A 76 10.86 -17.58 7.56
C GLY A 76 12.28 -17.20 7.11
N ASN A 77 13.24 -18.09 7.22
CA ASN A 77 14.59 -17.85 6.73
C ASN A 77 14.64 -17.63 5.20
N LYS A 78 13.87 -18.38 4.41
CA LYS A 78 13.77 -18.14 2.96
C LYS A 78 13.18 -16.77 2.64
N LYS A 79 12.12 -16.38 3.34
CA LYS A 79 11.49 -15.05 3.22
C LYS A 79 12.45 -13.94 3.58
N ARG A 80 13.21 -14.13 4.67
CA ARG A 80 14.25 -13.19 5.09
C ARG A 80 15.34 -13.02 4.04
N GLN A 81 15.85 -14.13 3.47
CA GLN A 81 16.86 -14.08 2.41
C GLN A 81 16.34 -13.34 1.18
N PHE A 82 15.11 -13.64 0.74
CA PHE A 82 14.45 -12.92 -0.35
C PHE A 82 14.38 -11.42 -0.07
N PHE A 83 13.93 -11.04 1.13
CA PHE A 83 13.85 -9.63 1.52
C PHE A 83 15.24 -8.97 1.54
N LEU A 84 16.24 -9.61 2.13
CA LEU A 84 17.61 -9.08 2.17
C LEU A 84 18.24 -8.94 0.78
N SER A 85 17.84 -9.76 -0.19
CA SER A 85 18.32 -9.61 -1.57
C SER A 85 17.87 -8.30 -2.24
N LYS A 86 16.84 -7.65 -1.72
CA LYS A 86 16.33 -6.34 -2.17
C LYS A 86 16.96 -5.16 -1.41
N VAL A 87 17.75 -5.41 -0.36
CA VAL A 87 18.42 -4.35 0.39
C VAL A 87 19.72 -3.95 -0.31
N ARG A 88 19.96 -2.65 -0.36
CA ARG A 88 21.20 -2.04 -0.88
C ARG A 88 21.76 -1.07 0.14
N ASP A 89 23.06 -1.00 0.25
CA ASP A 89 23.74 -0.04 1.14
C ASP A 89 23.87 1.33 0.47
N GLU A 90 23.81 1.36 -0.85
CA GLU A 90 23.85 2.58 -1.65
C GLU A 90 23.13 2.38 -3.00
N ILE A 91 22.54 3.43 -3.52
CA ILE A 91 21.90 3.48 -4.83
C ILE A 91 22.31 4.79 -5.51
N MET A 92 22.72 4.68 -6.78
CA MET A 92 22.88 5.83 -7.66
C MET A 92 21.52 6.13 -8.30
N THR A 93 21.03 7.35 -8.17
CA THR A 93 19.80 7.81 -8.83
C THR A 93 20.05 8.13 -10.30
N ASP A 94 19.01 8.25 -11.11
CA ASP A 94 19.11 8.53 -12.55
C ASP A 94 19.76 9.90 -12.84
N ASP A 95 19.68 10.84 -11.91
CA ASP A 95 20.31 12.17 -11.97
C ASP A 95 21.75 12.20 -11.39
N GLY A 96 22.26 11.02 -10.99
CA GLY A 96 23.65 10.85 -10.55
C GLY A 96 23.89 11.13 -9.06
N GLU A 97 22.83 11.27 -8.26
CA GLU A 97 22.96 11.40 -6.80
C GLU A 97 23.20 10.03 -6.15
N LEU A 98 24.17 9.95 -5.25
CA LEU A 98 24.45 8.74 -4.46
C LEU A 98 23.70 8.79 -3.13
N ILE A 99 22.64 7.97 -3.00
CA ILE A 99 21.90 7.80 -1.75
C ILE A 99 22.54 6.66 -0.96
N LYS A 100 22.96 6.93 0.28
CA LYS A 100 23.56 5.94 1.19
C LYS A 100 22.61 5.56 2.32
N GLY A 101 22.68 4.30 2.73
CA GLY A 101 21.94 3.75 3.86
C GLY A 101 21.32 2.41 3.50
N PRO A 102 20.73 1.69 4.44
CA PRO A 102 19.99 0.48 4.13
C PRO A 102 18.71 0.87 3.38
N LEU A 103 18.75 0.74 2.06
CA LEU A 103 17.66 1.07 1.12
C LEU A 103 17.00 -0.22 0.66
N VAL A 104 15.67 -0.24 0.61
CA VAL A 104 14.93 -1.36 0.04
C VAL A 104 14.55 -1.00 -1.39
N LEU A 105 15.08 -1.76 -2.35
CA LEU A 105 14.78 -1.58 -3.75
C LEU A 105 13.42 -2.22 -4.08
N ILE A 106 12.47 -1.40 -4.53
CA ILE A 106 11.17 -1.82 -5.05
C ILE A 106 11.14 -1.49 -6.54
N GLU A 107 11.01 -2.51 -7.36
CA GLU A 107 10.85 -2.31 -8.81
C GLU A 107 9.49 -1.67 -9.10
N LYS A 108 9.42 -0.87 -10.17
CA LYS A 108 8.20 -0.12 -10.53
C LYS A 108 6.97 -1.03 -10.71
N ASP A 109 7.19 -2.24 -11.18
CA ASP A 109 6.18 -3.27 -11.47
C ASP A 109 6.29 -4.49 -10.55
N ASP A 110 6.85 -4.30 -9.34
CA ASP A 110 7.02 -5.39 -8.36
C ASP A 110 5.69 -6.12 -8.14
N PRO A 111 5.61 -7.43 -8.46
CA PRO A 111 4.37 -8.21 -8.41
C PRO A 111 3.82 -8.38 -6.99
N SER A 112 4.61 -8.05 -5.97
CA SER A 112 4.19 -8.14 -4.57
C SER A 112 3.62 -6.81 -4.04
N ILE A 113 3.88 -5.70 -4.71
CA ILE A 113 3.52 -4.36 -4.24
C ILE A 113 2.41 -3.76 -5.09
N VAL A 114 2.57 -3.75 -6.41
CA VAL A 114 1.63 -3.10 -7.32
C VAL A 114 0.21 -3.67 -7.20
N PRO A 115 -0.01 -5.00 -7.20
CA PRO A 115 -1.34 -5.57 -7.02
C PRO A 115 -2.01 -5.20 -5.69
N GLN A 116 -1.22 -5.01 -4.63
CA GLN A 116 -1.74 -4.57 -3.33
C GLN A 116 -2.21 -3.11 -3.38
N LEU A 117 -1.44 -2.23 -4.00
CA LEU A 117 -1.82 -0.84 -4.17
C LEU A 117 -3.06 -0.70 -5.06
N GLU A 118 -3.13 -1.48 -6.15
CA GLU A 118 -4.32 -1.56 -7.00
C GLU A 118 -5.55 -2.00 -6.21
N ARG A 119 -5.42 -3.06 -5.39
CA ARG A 119 -6.51 -3.55 -4.54
C ARG A 119 -7.00 -2.46 -3.59
N ILE A 120 -6.07 -1.73 -2.96
CA ILE A 120 -6.38 -0.62 -2.07
C ILE A 120 -7.15 0.47 -2.82
N ILE A 121 -6.68 0.91 -3.98
CA ILE A 121 -7.32 1.96 -4.78
C ILE A 121 -8.72 1.52 -5.25
N LYS A 122 -8.85 0.30 -5.76
CA LYS A 122 -10.13 -0.29 -6.19
C LYS A 122 -11.11 -0.39 -5.01
N GLY A 123 -10.62 -0.78 -3.83
CA GLY A 123 -11.40 -0.84 -2.60
C GLY A 123 -11.88 0.53 -2.12
N LEU A 124 -11.01 1.54 -2.14
CA LEU A 124 -11.36 2.92 -1.80
C LEU A 124 -12.39 3.50 -2.78
N TYR A 125 -12.24 3.22 -4.08
CA TYR A 125 -13.20 3.59 -5.11
C TYR A 125 -14.58 2.99 -4.80
N TYR A 126 -14.62 1.68 -4.54
CA TYR A 126 -15.88 1.00 -4.16
C TYR A 126 -16.46 1.57 -2.87
N HIS A 127 -15.63 1.79 -1.86
CA HIS A 127 -16.10 2.34 -0.59
C HIS A 127 -16.78 3.71 -0.77
N LYS A 128 -16.20 4.57 -1.63
CA LYS A 128 -16.74 5.90 -1.91
C LYS A 128 -17.99 5.89 -2.79
N LEU A 129 -17.99 5.11 -3.87
CA LEU A 129 -19.00 5.18 -4.91
C LEU A 129 -20.02 4.04 -4.88
N LYS A 130 -19.79 3.02 -4.03
CA LYS A 130 -20.62 1.81 -3.91
C LYS A 130 -20.79 1.03 -5.23
N LYS A 131 -19.85 1.19 -6.14
CA LYS A 131 -19.74 0.45 -7.40
C LYS A 131 -18.29 0.09 -7.69
N PRO A 132 -18.01 -1.06 -8.32
CA PRO A 132 -16.65 -1.44 -8.65
C PRO A 132 -16.05 -0.48 -9.69
N LEU A 133 -14.73 -0.31 -9.64
CA LEU A 133 -13.99 0.31 -10.73
C LEU A 133 -14.16 -0.58 -11.98
N PRO A 134 -14.52 -0.04 -13.14
CA PRO A 134 -14.66 -0.82 -14.37
C PRO A 134 -13.40 -1.62 -14.69
N SER A 135 -13.57 -2.85 -15.19
CA SER A 135 -12.44 -3.72 -15.55
C SER A 135 -11.62 -3.17 -16.74
N SER A 136 -12.21 -2.29 -17.53
CA SER A 136 -11.56 -1.58 -18.64
C SER A 136 -10.76 -0.35 -18.18
N ALA A 137 -10.91 0.09 -16.93
CA ALA A 137 -10.17 1.22 -16.42
C ALA A 137 -8.68 0.86 -16.26
N LEU A 138 -7.84 1.66 -16.91
CA LEU A 138 -6.39 1.61 -16.71
C LEU A 138 -6.07 2.23 -15.34
N LEU A 139 -5.17 1.60 -14.61
CA LEU A 139 -4.68 2.09 -13.33
C LEU A 139 -3.16 2.21 -13.39
N GLU A 140 -2.66 3.43 -13.25
CA GLU A 140 -1.24 3.73 -13.19
C GLU A 140 -0.87 4.16 -11.78
N ILE A 141 0.22 3.60 -11.25
CA ILE A 141 0.69 3.85 -9.89
C ILE A 141 2.10 4.41 -9.94
N TYR A 142 2.31 5.51 -9.24
CA TYR A 142 3.59 6.18 -9.12
C TYR A 142 4.00 6.30 -7.65
N PHE A 143 5.24 5.97 -7.36
CA PHE A 143 5.86 6.24 -6.08
C PHE A 143 6.48 7.62 -6.11
N LYS A 144 6.24 8.41 -5.07
CA LYS A 144 6.80 9.76 -4.91
C LYS A 144 7.21 9.96 -3.46
N ASP A 145 8.15 10.85 -3.25
CA ASP A 145 8.40 11.37 -1.92
C ASP A 145 7.23 12.28 -1.50
N ILE A 146 6.79 12.16 -0.26
CA ILE A 146 5.70 13.00 0.27
C ILE A 146 6.08 14.48 0.26
N HIS A 147 7.36 14.81 0.42
CA HIS A 147 7.84 16.18 0.35
C HIS A 147 7.72 16.77 -1.06
N ASP A 148 7.92 15.97 -2.10
CA ASP A 148 7.74 16.42 -3.48
C ASP A 148 6.27 16.63 -3.82
N PHE A 149 5.39 15.79 -3.28
CA PHE A 149 3.94 16.01 -3.42
C PHE A 149 3.49 17.32 -2.79
N ASN A 150 4.03 17.68 -1.63
CA ASN A 150 3.68 18.92 -0.92
C ASN A 150 4.11 20.19 -1.67
N LYS A 151 4.98 20.07 -2.70
CA LYS A 151 5.36 21.18 -3.59
C LYS A 151 4.35 21.43 -4.72
N ILE A 152 3.42 20.48 -4.94
CA ILE A 152 2.37 20.60 -5.97
C ILE A 152 1.25 21.47 -5.37
N ASP A 153 0.79 22.46 -6.11
CA ASP A 153 -0.37 23.28 -5.72
C ASP A 153 -1.70 22.49 -5.86
N PHE A 154 -1.80 21.46 -5.05
CA PHE A 154 -2.97 20.60 -4.94
C PHE A 154 -3.24 20.30 -3.49
N ASN A 155 -4.39 20.75 -2.99
CA ASN A 155 -4.79 20.57 -1.58
C ASN A 155 -5.91 19.53 -1.46
N PRO A 156 -5.59 18.23 -1.43
CA PRO A 156 -6.60 17.19 -1.33
C PRO A 156 -7.20 17.10 0.07
N GLN A 157 -8.46 16.70 0.13
CA GLN A 157 -9.10 16.34 1.39
C GLN A 157 -8.61 14.96 1.87
N TRP A 158 -7.60 14.98 2.71
CA TRP A 158 -7.08 13.76 3.34
C TRP A 158 -8.08 13.14 4.29
N LYS A 159 -8.19 11.82 4.23
CA LYS A 159 -8.91 10.99 5.19
C LYS A 159 -7.91 10.09 5.91
N GLU A 160 -7.87 10.20 7.22
CA GLU A 160 -7.04 9.36 8.07
C GLU A 160 -7.83 8.12 8.49
N VAL A 161 -7.22 6.94 8.35
CA VAL A 161 -7.80 5.67 8.79
C VAL A 161 -7.22 5.28 10.15
N GLU A 162 -5.93 5.43 10.30
CA GLU A 162 -5.24 5.26 11.58
C GLU A 162 -4.09 6.25 11.63
N LYS A 163 -4.06 7.03 12.71
CA LYS A 163 -3.07 8.08 12.92
C LYS A 163 -1.65 7.57 12.75
N ASP A 164 -0.83 8.29 12.01
CA ASP A 164 0.57 7.99 11.73
C ASP A 164 0.82 6.63 11.02
N VAL A 165 -0.21 5.95 10.54
CA VAL A 165 -0.10 4.70 9.80
C VAL A 165 -0.57 4.84 8.37
N PHE A 166 -1.80 5.33 8.19
CA PHE A 166 -2.37 5.42 6.86
C PHE A 166 -3.38 6.54 6.72
N ARG A 167 -3.18 7.36 5.70
CA ARG A 167 -4.15 8.34 5.21
C ARG A 167 -4.23 8.29 3.69
N TYR A 168 -5.35 8.72 3.15
CA TYR A 168 -5.60 8.73 1.73
C TYR A 168 -6.48 9.89 1.30
N PHE A 169 -6.45 10.19 0.01
CA PHE A 169 -7.52 10.91 -0.67
C PHE A 169 -7.96 10.15 -1.93
N LEU A 170 -9.18 10.39 -2.35
CA LEU A 170 -9.72 9.89 -3.60
C LEU A 170 -10.55 10.99 -4.24
N HIS A 171 -10.06 11.51 -5.34
CA HIS A 171 -10.79 12.47 -6.19
C HIS A 171 -11.28 11.73 -7.43
N THR A 172 -12.57 11.88 -7.75
CA THR A 172 -13.21 11.27 -8.93
C THR A 172 -13.91 12.36 -9.70
N GLN A 173 -13.66 12.43 -11.00
CA GLN A 173 -14.42 13.29 -11.89
C GLN A 173 -15.78 12.63 -12.16
N GLN A 174 -16.85 13.42 -12.09
CA GLN A 174 -18.18 12.96 -12.48
C GLN A 174 -18.36 13.21 -13.98
N GLY A 175 -18.82 12.21 -14.71
CA GLY A 175 -19.04 12.26 -16.16
C GLY A 175 -19.24 10.85 -16.70
N ASP A 176 -19.39 10.74 -18.03
CA ASP A 176 -19.52 9.45 -18.71
C ASP A 176 -18.22 8.65 -18.64
N ASP A 177 -17.08 9.33 -18.60
CA ASP A 177 -15.77 8.74 -18.40
C ASP A 177 -15.44 8.57 -16.93
N VAL A 178 -14.98 7.37 -16.56
CA VAL A 178 -14.43 7.11 -15.22
C VAL A 178 -13.00 7.62 -15.18
N LYS A 179 -12.79 8.77 -14.52
CA LYS A 179 -11.44 9.32 -14.31
C LYS A 179 -11.26 9.71 -12.86
N GLY A 180 -10.04 9.57 -12.37
CA GLY A 180 -9.74 10.02 -11.01
C GLY A 180 -8.29 9.87 -10.62
N ILE A 181 -8.01 10.39 -9.44
CA ILE A 181 -6.71 10.36 -8.80
C ILE A 181 -6.87 9.95 -7.34
N SER A 182 -5.99 9.11 -6.87
CA SER A 182 -5.88 8.73 -5.48
C SER A 182 -4.48 8.98 -4.95
N GLY A 183 -4.37 9.41 -3.70
CA GLY A 183 -3.10 9.45 -2.99
C GLY A 183 -3.19 8.58 -1.75
N LEU A 184 -2.15 7.80 -1.51
CA LEU A 184 -1.99 6.90 -0.37
C LEU A 184 -0.72 7.27 0.36
N VAL A 185 -0.79 7.51 1.66
CA VAL A 185 0.38 7.77 2.50
C VAL A 185 0.45 6.71 3.59
N PHE A 186 1.60 6.04 3.66
CA PHE A 186 1.90 5.04 4.67
C PHE A 186 2.99 5.55 5.61
N TYR A 187 2.72 5.48 6.92
CA TYR A 187 3.62 5.86 8.01
C TYR A 187 4.23 7.25 7.83
N GLU A 188 3.47 8.19 7.29
CA GLU A 188 3.92 9.56 7.04
C GLU A 188 5.23 9.68 6.22
N LYS A 189 5.53 8.68 5.39
CA LYS A 189 6.77 8.63 4.61
C LYS A 189 6.57 8.17 3.18
N ILE A 190 5.94 7.01 2.97
CA ILE A 190 5.73 6.47 1.62
C ILE A 190 4.47 7.05 1.03
N PHE A 191 4.60 7.70 -0.11
CA PHE A 191 3.51 8.26 -0.88
C PHE A 191 3.36 7.51 -2.22
N CYS A 192 2.14 7.07 -2.49
CA CYS A 192 1.78 6.47 -3.78
C CYS A 192 0.66 7.28 -4.41
N LEU A 193 0.83 7.62 -5.68
CA LEU A 193 -0.16 8.32 -6.48
C LEU A 193 -0.73 7.36 -7.52
N GLY A 194 -2.04 7.18 -7.52
CA GLY A 194 -2.72 6.35 -8.49
C GLY A 194 -3.63 7.19 -9.38
N PHE A 195 -3.49 7.03 -10.69
CA PHE A 195 -4.40 7.58 -11.68
C PHE A 195 -5.22 6.45 -12.27
N PHE A 196 -6.50 6.69 -12.49
CA PHE A 196 -7.36 5.74 -13.17
C PHE A 196 -8.26 6.44 -14.17
N GLY A 197 -8.48 5.79 -15.31
CA GLY A 197 -9.29 6.33 -16.38
C GLY A 197 -9.72 5.28 -17.40
N LEU A 198 -10.77 5.61 -18.16
CA LEU A 198 -11.21 4.90 -19.37
C LEU A 198 -10.66 5.61 -20.59
#